data_f26532b442fc51bcbc8eafc95e027c69
#
_entry.id   f26532b442fc51bcbc8eafc95e027c69
#
_cell.length_a   1.000
_cell.length_b   1.000
_cell.length_c   1.000
_cell.angle_alpha   90.00
_cell.angle_beta   90.00
_cell.angle_gamma   90.00
#
_symmetry.space_group_name_H-M   'P 1'
#
loop_
_entity.id
_entity.type
_entity.pdbx_description
1 polymer ?
#
loop_
_entity_poly.entity_id
_entity_poly.type
_entity_poly.pdbx_seq_one_letter_code
_entity_poly.pdbx_strand_id
1 'polypeptide(L)'
;IDTLLWLGRAYFYSGSFLNSKDSYLEYQSMGQDHPKFADSLYELSKVLIELDENVQAKLLLDKMLTEYPGHTLSSKASALLQNL
;
A
#
# COMPACT_ATOMS: atom_id res chain seq x y z
N ILE A 1 3.63 -12.49 9.98
CA ILE A 1 3.63 -11.18 9.31
C ILE A 1 3.31 -11.29 7.82
N ASP A 2 3.87 -12.31 7.14
CA ASP A 2 3.53 -12.55 5.74
C ASP A 2 2.04 -12.84 5.55
N THR A 3 1.41 -13.48 6.53
CA THR A 3 -0.01 -13.78 6.48
C THR A 3 -0.84 -12.51 6.36
N LEU A 4 -0.46 -11.44 7.07
CA LEU A 4 -1.18 -10.17 7.01
C LEU A 4 -1.09 -9.56 5.61
N LEU A 5 0.07 -9.66 4.98
CA LEU A 5 0.24 -9.17 3.61
C LEU A 5 -0.63 -9.94 2.63
N TRP A 6 -0.65 -11.27 2.75
CA TRP A 6 -1.49 -12.12 1.91
C TRP A 6 -2.97 -11.86 2.13
N LEU A 7 -3.38 -11.64 3.41
CA LEU A 7 -4.77 -11.29 3.72
C LEU A 7 -5.15 -9.95 3.08
N GLY A 8 -4.26 -8.97 3.17
CA GLY A 8 -4.50 -7.68 2.54
C GLY A 8 -4.77 -7.82 1.05
N ARG A 9 -3.95 -8.60 0.36
CA ARG A 9 -4.12 -8.85 -1.06
C ARG A 9 -5.39 -9.61 -1.38
N ALA A 10 -5.68 -10.66 -0.62
CA ALA A 10 -6.87 -11.46 -0.83
C ALA A 10 -8.15 -10.63 -0.65
N TYR A 11 -8.20 -9.82 0.41
CA TYR A 11 -9.33 -8.93 0.63
C TYR A 11 -9.47 -7.90 -0.48
N PHE A 12 -8.34 -7.35 -0.95
CA PHE A 12 -8.39 -6.38 -2.05
C PHE A 12 -9.03 -6.99 -3.30
N TYR A 13 -8.57 -8.17 -3.69
CA TYR A 13 -9.09 -8.82 -4.91
C TYR A 13 -10.51 -9.32 -4.76
N SER A 14 -10.99 -9.54 -3.54
CA SER A 14 -12.37 -9.92 -3.29
C SER A 14 -13.30 -8.72 -3.11
N GLY A 15 -12.76 -7.50 -3.13
CA GLY A 15 -13.56 -6.29 -2.96
C GLY A 15 -13.83 -5.90 -1.51
N SER A 16 -13.23 -6.59 -0.55
CA SER A 16 -13.37 -6.28 0.88
C SER A 16 -12.35 -5.24 1.30
N PHE A 17 -12.52 -4.01 0.83
CA PHE A 17 -11.50 -2.96 0.95
C PHE A 17 -11.23 -2.53 2.40
N LEU A 18 -12.24 -2.48 3.25
CA LEU A 18 -12.00 -2.14 4.67
C LEU A 18 -11.17 -3.20 5.37
N ASN A 19 -11.45 -4.47 5.12
CA ASN A 19 -10.66 -5.56 5.67
C ASN A 19 -9.24 -5.56 5.11
N SER A 20 -9.10 -5.25 3.83
CA SER A 20 -7.79 -5.11 3.19
C SER A 20 -6.98 -4.01 3.85
N LYS A 21 -7.58 -2.84 4.05
CA LYS A 21 -6.94 -1.71 4.72
C LYS A 21 -6.45 -2.12 6.11
N ASP A 22 -7.31 -2.76 6.90
CA ASP A 22 -6.95 -3.17 8.26
C ASP A 22 -5.76 -4.13 8.26
N SER A 23 -5.75 -5.09 7.34
CA SER A 23 -4.65 -6.06 7.23
C SER A 23 -3.33 -5.38 6.86
N TYR A 24 -3.35 -4.45 5.92
CA TYR A 24 -2.15 -3.71 5.54
C TYR A 24 -1.65 -2.81 6.66
N LEU A 25 -2.55 -2.14 7.37
CA LEU A 25 -2.15 -1.28 8.49
C LEU A 25 -1.50 -2.10 9.60
N GLU A 26 -2.07 -3.25 9.92
CA GLU A 26 -1.47 -4.15 10.92
C GLU A 26 -0.11 -4.65 10.45
N TYR A 27 -0.01 -5.03 9.17
CA TYR A 27 1.27 -5.43 8.61
C TYR A 27 2.31 -4.32 8.76
N GLN A 28 1.95 -3.10 8.42
CA GLN A 28 2.88 -1.97 8.45
C GLN A 28 3.31 -1.62 9.87
N SER A 29 2.45 -1.83 10.87
CA SER A 29 2.83 -1.58 12.26
C SER A 29 3.87 -2.56 12.78
N MET A 30 3.93 -3.75 12.20
CA MET A 30 4.81 -4.83 12.66
C MET A 30 5.99 -5.07 11.73
N GLY A 31 5.88 -4.71 10.46
CA GLY A 31 6.79 -5.14 9.42
C GLY A 31 7.66 -4.05 8.82
N GLN A 32 8.01 -3.01 9.58
CA GLN A 32 8.79 -1.89 9.03
C GLN A 32 10.13 -2.33 8.44
N ASP A 33 10.73 -3.39 8.98
CA ASP A 33 11.99 -3.95 8.49
C ASP A 33 11.79 -5.13 7.54
N HIS A 34 10.53 -5.46 7.25
CA HIS A 34 10.23 -6.59 6.37
C HIS A 34 10.57 -6.23 4.92
N PRO A 35 11.12 -7.19 4.13
CA PRO A 35 11.52 -6.91 2.74
C PRO A 35 10.39 -6.38 1.85
N LYS A 36 9.15 -6.68 2.17
CA LYS A 36 8.01 -6.26 1.37
C LYS A 36 7.29 -5.03 1.92
N PHE A 37 7.92 -4.33 2.84
CA PHE A 37 7.30 -3.13 3.42
C PHE A 37 7.01 -2.07 2.34
N ALA A 38 7.98 -1.82 1.45
CA ALA A 38 7.80 -0.86 0.37
C ALA A 38 6.65 -1.26 -0.55
N ASP A 39 6.54 -2.56 -0.87
CA ASP A 39 5.41 -3.08 -1.65
C ASP A 39 4.09 -2.74 -0.99
N SER A 40 4.03 -2.87 0.35
CA SER A 40 2.79 -2.61 1.09
C SER A 40 2.36 -1.15 1.02
N LEU A 41 3.30 -0.21 0.88
CA LEU A 41 2.96 1.20 0.73
C LEU A 41 2.18 1.43 -0.56
N TYR A 42 2.62 0.83 -1.64
CA TYR A 42 1.94 0.93 -2.93
C TYR A 42 0.58 0.21 -2.88
N GLU A 43 0.56 -1.01 -2.34
CA GLU A 43 -0.66 -1.83 -2.31
C GLU A 43 -1.72 -1.19 -1.43
N LEU A 44 -1.34 -0.66 -0.27
CA LEU A 44 -2.30 0.03 0.60
C LEU A 44 -2.83 1.31 -0.06
N SER A 45 -2.00 2.04 -0.80
CA SER A 45 -2.50 3.23 -1.48
C SER A 45 -3.58 2.89 -2.50
N LYS A 46 -3.48 1.75 -3.18
CA LYS A 46 -4.55 1.29 -4.08
C LYS A 46 -5.84 1.01 -3.33
N VAL A 47 -5.73 0.41 -2.14
CA VAL A 47 -6.90 0.17 -1.30
C VAL A 47 -7.55 1.48 -0.87
N LEU A 48 -6.73 2.44 -0.46
CA LEU A 48 -7.22 3.75 -0.01
C LEU A 48 -7.93 4.51 -1.14
N ILE A 49 -7.45 4.39 -2.37
CA ILE A 49 -8.11 4.99 -3.53
C ILE A 49 -9.50 4.38 -3.72
N GLU A 50 -9.63 3.07 -3.57
CA GLU A 50 -10.93 2.40 -3.69
C GLU A 50 -11.90 2.85 -2.59
N LEU A 51 -11.36 3.30 -1.45
CA LEU A 51 -12.17 3.81 -0.33
C LEU A 51 -12.36 5.33 -0.39
N ASP A 52 -11.93 5.98 -1.48
CA ASP A 52 -11.96 7.44 -1.64
C ASP A 52 -11.14 8.18 -0.59
N GLU A 53 -10.13 7.53 -0.02
CA GLU A 53 -9.21 8.14 0.94
C GLU A 53 -7.94 8.61 0.20
N ASN A 54 -8.13 9.51 -0.75
CA ASN A 54 -7.06 9.91 -1.68
C ASN A 54 -5.94 10.71 -1.01
N VAL A 55 -6.22 11.46 0.04
CA VAL A 55 -5.19 12.21 0.76
C VAL A 55 -4.19 11.24 1.40
N GLN A 56 -4.70 10.23 2.07
CA GLN A 56 -3.87 9.21 2.69
C GLN A 56 -3.09 8.42 1.64
N ALA A 57 -3.73 8.12 0.51
CA ALA A 57 -3.06 7.43 -0.59
C ALA A 57 -1.87 8.23 -1.11
N LYS A 58 -2.04 9.54 -1.29
CA LYS A 58 -0.95 10.42 -1.72
C LYS A 58 0.21 10.40 -0.73
N LEU A 59 -0.08 10.44 0.56
CA LEU A 59 0.97 10.42 1.58
C LEU A 59 1.79 9.15 1.51
N LEU A 60 1.13 8.00 1.31
CA LEU A 60 1.84 6.72 1.20
C LEU A 60 2.69 6.64 -0.07
N LEU A 61 2.15 7.13 -1.19
CA LEU A 61 2.90 7.14 -2.44
C LEU A 61 4.10 8.08 -2.36
N ASP A 62 3.94 9.25 -1.77
CA ASP A 62 5.05 10.18 -1.55
C ASP A 62 6.12 9.56 -0.67
N LYS A 63 5.71 8.88 0.41
CA LYS A 63 6.64 8.19 1.30
C LYS A 63 7.42 7.13 0.54
N MET A 64 6.74 6.32 -0.29
CA MET A 64 7.40 5.29 -1.07
C MET A 64 8.44 5.89 -2.03
N LEU A 65 8.06 6.95 -2.75
CA LEU A 65 8.96 7.58 -3.73
C LEU A 65 10.13 8.27 -3.07
N THR A 66 9.95 8.78 -1.85
CA THR A 66 11.02 9.46 -1.10
C THR A 66 11.98 8.46 -0.48
N GLU A 67 11.45 7.40 0.14
CA GLU A 67 12.27 6.45 0.92
C GLU A 67 12.76 5.26 0.09
N TYR A 68 12.05 4.93 -0.99
CA TYR A 68 12.37 3.76 -1.83
C TYR A 68 12.38 4.13 -3.32
N PRO A 69 13.17 5.15 -3.72
CA PRO A 69 13.11 5.64 -5.11
C PRO A 69 13.56 4.63 -6.15
N GLY A 70 14.38 3.65 -5.77
CA GLY A 70 14.85 2.61 -6.67
C GLY A 70 14.02 1.35 -6.70
N HIS A 71 12.88 1.34 -6.02
CA HIS A 71 12.03 0.16 -5.96
C HIS A 71 11.40 -0.13 -7.33
N THR A 72 11.17 -1.42 -7.62
CA THR A 72 10.58 -1.82 -8.91
C THR A 72 9.20 -1.24 -9.14
N LEU A 73 8.45 -0.95 -8.06
CA LEU A 73 7.12 -0.36 -8.14
C LEU A 73 7.11 1.16 -8.18
N SER A 74 8.29 1.81 -8.14
CA SER A 74 8.36 3.27 -8.10
C SER A 74 7.70 3.93 -9.30
N SER A 75 7.89 3.37 -10.50
CA SER A 75 7.26 3.91 -11.71
C SER A 75 5.74 3.83 -11.63
N LYS A 76 5.22 2.70 -11.15
CA LYS A 76 3.77 2.53 -10.99
C LYS A 76 3.23 3.45 -9.90
N ALA A 77 3.98 3.63 -8.82
CA ALA A 77 3.59 4.53 -7.74
C ALA A 77 3.52 5.97 -8.23
N SER A 78 4.52 6.39 -9.01
CA SER A 78 4.54 7.73 -9.59
C SER A 78 3.36 7.97 -10.53
N ALA A 79 3.06 7.00 -11.39
CA ALA A 79 1.94 7.09 -12.30
C ALA A 79 0.61 7.17 -11.53
N LEU A 80 0.47 6.38 -10.48
CA LEU A 80 -0.73 6.40 -9.66
C LEU A 80 -0.89 7.74 -8.95
N LEU A 81 0.19 8.29 -8.43
CA LEU A 81 0.18 9.58 -7.75
C LEU A 81 -0.26 10.70 -8.70
N GLN A 82 0.18 10.66 -9.95
CA GLN A 82 -0.18 11.68 -10.94
C GLN A 82 -1.68 11.69 -11.26
N ASN A 83 -2.36 10.58 -11.04
CA ASN A 83 -3.79 10.45 -11.33
C ASN A 83 -4.68 10.83 -10.13
N LEU A 84 -4.08 11.24 -9.03
CA LEU A 84 -4.84 11.65 -7.83
C LEU A 84 -5.01 13.20 -7.74
#